data_e13d5c210436a1d6d2d63eceabe1c253
#
_entry.id   e13d5c210436a1d6d2d63eceabe1c253
#
_cell.length_a   1.000
_cell.length_b   1.000
_cell.length_c   1.000
_cell.angle_alpha   90.00
_cell.angle_beta   90.00
_cell.angle_gamma   90.00
#
_symmetry.space_group_name_H-M   'P 1'
#
loop_
_entity.id
_entity.type
_entity.pdbx_description
1 polymer ?
#
loop_
_entity_poly.entity_id
_entity_poly.type
_entity_poly.pdbx_seq_one_letter_code
_entity_poly.pdbx_strand_id
1 'polypeptide(L)'
;EGYLIKNSDDLITASKSLGNKGVLKTNSLGYDGKGQVRISENSNLFELWESLGSVECVLEEVLEFKREISIMYFKSFDNSDGFFPISENYQKQGILNKTIAPAMIDNIIEKDLRLKTKELSHNLNFYGVLAVELFELSDGSILFNEIAPRPHNSFHWTMDGCDNSQFDILIRTICGLPVKDVECSGKWEMTNIIGD
;
A
#
# COMPACT_ATOMS: atom_id res chain seq x y z
N GLU A 1 3.94 9.02 13.23
CA GLU A 1 5.19 8.58 13.88
C GLU A 1 5.27 7.06 13.91
N GLY A 2 6.51 6.50 13.95
CA GLY A 2 6.74 5.06 14.01
C GLY A 2 7.97 4.73 14.85
N TYR A 3 7.93 3.62 15.58
CA TYR A 3 8.97 3.18 16.51
C TYR A 3 9.32 1.72 16.24
N LEU A 4 10.62 1.43 16.11
CA LEU A 4 11.11 0.05 15.99
C LEU A 4 11.07 -0.64 17.35
N ILE A 5 10.47 -1.81 17.42
CA ILE A 5 10.25 -2.59 18.64
C ILE A 5 11.05 -3.89 18.53
N LYS A 6 12.05 -4.03 19.39
CA LYS A 6 12.93 -5.23 19.45
C LYS A 6 12.71 -6.03 20.74
N ASN A 7 12.14 -5.41 21.74
CA ASN A 7 11.89 -6.00 23.06
C ASN A 7 10.69 -5.33 23.75
N SER A 8 10.28 -5.85 24.89
CA SER A 8 9.15 -5.34 25.67
C SER A 8 9.32 -3.91 26.16
N ASP A 9 10.56 -3.50 26.49
CA ASP A 9 10.83 -2.16 27.03
C ASP A 9 10.67 -1.10 25.91
N ASP A 10 11.11 -1.44 24.69
CA ASP A 10 10.86 -0.60 23.52
C ASP A 10 9.36 -0.41 23.30
N LEU A 11 8.57 -1.49 23.39
CA LEU A 11 7.12 -1.45 23.19
C LEU A 11 6.42 -0.59 24.24
N ILE A 12 6.79 -0.73 25.51
CA ILE A 12 6.23 0.07 26.61
C ILE A 12 6.54 1.56 26.40
N THR A 13 7.79 1.86 26.04
CA THR A 13 8.25 3.24 25.83
C THR A 13 7.55 3.88 24.62
N ALA A 14 7.52 3.18 23.50
CA ALA A 14 6.87 3.65 22.28
C ALA A 14 5.35 3.82 22.45
N SER A 15 4.69 2.86 23.12
CA SER A 15 3.26 2.94 23.41
C SER A 15 2.91 4.18 24.22
N LYS A 16 3.70 4.48 25.27
CA LYS A 16 3.51 5.71 26.07
C LYS A 16 3.68 6.97 25.24
N SER A 17 4.67 7.00 24.33
CA SER A 17 4.91 8.15 23.45
C SER A 17 3.73 8.42 22.52
N LEU A 18 3.01 7.38 22.10
CA LEU A 18 1.81 7.45 21.26
C LEU A 18 0.49 7.52 22.05
N GLY A 19 0.54 7.85 23.37
CA GLY A 19 -0.65 7.95 24.21
C GLY A 19 -1.39 6.63 24.41
N ASN A 20 -0.66 5.52 24.45
CA ASN A 20 -1.16 4.15 24.59
C ASN A 20 -2.15 3.72 23.49
N LYS A 21 -1.98 4.24 22.28
CA LYS A 21 -2.73 3.89 21.08
C LYS A 21 -1.77 3.70 19.92
N GLY A 22 -2.03 2.69 19.08
CA GLY A 22 -1.16 2.45 17.94
C GLY A 22 -1.55 1.21 17.16
N VAL A 23 -0.82 0.95 16.08
CA VAL A 23 -0.86 -0.30 15.32
C VAL A 23 0.53 -0.92 15.39
N LEU A 24 0.63 -2.07 16.04
CA LEU A 24 1.85 -2.85 16.10
C LEU A 24 1.89 -3.81 14.91
N LYS A 25 2.88 -3.69 14.07
CA LYS A 25 3.05 -4.48 12.83
C LYS A 25 4.35 -5.26 12.90
N THR A 26 4.36 -6.52 12.44
CA THR A 26 5.63 -7.26 12.25
C THR A 26 6.49 -6.56 11.19
N ASN A 27 7.80 -6.47 11.43
CA ASN A 27 8.74 -5.83 10.52
C ASN A 27 8.92 -6.62 9.20
N SER A 28 8.44 -7.85 9.14
CA SER A 28 8.52 -8.71 7.95
C SER A 28 7.37 -9.73 7.93
N LEU A 29 7.08 -10.27 6.73
CA LEU A 29 6.10 -11.32 6.50
C LEU A 29 4.64 -10.99 6.84
N GLY A 30 4.31 -9.70 7.08
CA GLY A 30 2.93 -9.24 7.18
C GLY A 30 2.27 -9.18 5.79
N TYR A 31 0.99 -9.58 5.68
CA TYR A 31 0.18 -9.46 4.48
C TYR A 31 -1.32 -9.50 4.83
N ASP A 32 -2.16 -8.84 4.05
CA ASP A 32 -3.63 -8.86 4.16
C ASP A 32 -4.14 -8.68 5.61
N GLY A 33 -3.60 -7.70 6.34
CA GLY A 33 -3.93 -7.43 7.73
C GLY A 33 -3.39 -8.45 8.74
N LYS A 34 -2.69 -9.50 8.29
CA LYS A 34 -1.98 -10.44 9.17
C LYS A 34 -0.65 -9.85 9.62
N GLY A 35 -0.24 -10.19 10.85
CA GLY A 35 0.98 -9.65 11.43
C GLY A 35 0.81 -8.23 11.96
N GLN A 36 -0.43 -7.78 12.24
CA GLN A 36 -0.69 -6.51 12.89
C GLN A 36 -1.78 -6.62 13.96
N VAL A 37 -1.63 -5.84 15.02
CA VAL A 37 -2.61 -5.73 16.10
C VAL A 37 -2.76 -4.27 16.53
N ARG A 38 -3.97 -3.87 16.91
CA ARG A 38 -4.23 -2.53 17.47
C ARG A 38 -3.96 -2.50 18.96
N ILE A 39 -3.25 -1.46 19.41
CA ILE A 39 -3.05 -1.13 20.81
C ILE A 39 -4.08 -0.06 21.19
N SER A 40 -4.71 -0.25 22.33
CA SER A 40 -5.61 0.69 23.00
C SER A 40 -5.16 0.89 24.46
N GLU A 41 -5.71 1.88 25.14
CA GLU A 41 -5.34 2.25 26.52
C GLU A 41 -5.36 1.09 27.53
N ASN A 42 -6.24 0.10 27.31
CA ASN A 42 -6.40 -1.06 28.20
C ASN A 42 -5.75 -2.35 27.64
N SER A 43 -4.96 -2.25 26.59
CA SER A 43 -4.32 -3.42 25.97
C SER A 43 -3.21 -3.99 26.84
N ASN A 44 -3.15 -5.30 26.97
CA ASN A 44 -1.97 -5.99 27.47
C ASN A 44 -0.92 -6.05 26.36
N LEU A 45 0.05 -5.14 26.42
CA LEU A 45 1.08 -4.99 25.39
C LEU A 45 1.89 -6.27 25.18
N PHE A 46 2.14 -7.01 26.26
CA PHE A 46 2.92 -8.25 26.19
C PHE A 46 2.16 -9.33 25.43
N GLU A 47 0.89 -9.57 25.79
CA GLU A 47 0.03 -10.54 25.07
C GLU A 47 -0.13 -10.19 23.58
N LEU A 48 -0.27 -8.91 23.25
CA LEU A 48 -0.37 -8.47 21.87
C LEU A 48 0.92 -8.75 21.09
N TRP A 49 2.08 -8.46 21.68
CA TRP A 49 3.36 -8.75 21.05
C TRP A 49 3.63 -10.26 20.92
N GLU A 50 3.27 -11.03 21.96
CA GLU A 50 3.31 -12.51 21.91
C GLU A 50 2.43 -13.09 20.81
N SER A 51 1.24 -12.53 20.59
CA SER A 51 0.33 -12.95 19.50
C SER A 51 0.94 -12.76 18.11
N LEU A 52 1.91 -11.85 17.96
CA LEU A 52 2.71 -11.63 16.76
C LEU A 52 4.00 -12.49 16.73
N GLY A 53 4.19 -13.39 17.70
CA GLY A 53 5.33 -14.27 17.79
C GLY A 53 6.57 -13.65 18.46
N SER A 54 6.42 -12.55 19.18
CA SER A 54 7.52 -11.83 19.86
C SER A 54 8.69 -11.49 18.94
N VAL A 55 8.39 -11.21 17.68
CA VAL A 55 9.38 -10.82 16.67
C VAL A 55 9.58 -9.31 16.64
N GLU A 56 10.58 -8.86 15.88
CA GLU A 56 10.80 -7.44 15.63
C GLU A 56 9.57 -6.83 14.95
N CYS A 57 9.07 -5.72 15.49
CA CYS A 57 7.86 -5.03 15.05
C CYS A 57 8.13 -3.53 14.85
N VAL A 58 7.19 -2.88 14.20
CA VAL A 58 7.08 -1.41 14.17
C VAL A 58 5.76 -1.03 14.84
N LEU A 59 5.81 -0.14 15.81
CA LEU A 59 4.62 0.49 16.39
C LEU A 59 4.38 1.82 15.68
N GLU A 60 3.25 1.95 15.03
CA GLU A 60 2.83 3.16 14.32
C GLU A 60 1.65 3.83 15.03
N GLU A 61 1.59 5.14 14.91
CA GLU A 61 0.43 5.91 15.39
C GLU A 61 -0.82 5.54 14.58
N VAL A 62 -2.00 5.59 15.24
CA VAL A 62 -3.28 5.44 14.54
C VAL A 62 -3.57 6.70 13.76
N LEU A 63 -3.62 6.60 12.45
CA LEU A 63 -3.94 7.71 11.56
C LEU A 63 -5.45 7.82 11.32
N GLU A 64 -5.98 9.02 11.43
CA GLU A 64 -7.28 9.37 10.90
C GLU A 64 -7.10 9.88 9.47
N PHE A 65 -7.59 9.12 8.49
CA PHE A 65 -7.49 9.45 7.08
C PHE A 65 -8.87 9.53 6.43
N LYS A 66 -8.94 10.30 5.36
CA LYS A 66 -10.15 10.49 4.56
C LYS A 66 -10.43 9.26 3.69
N ARG A 67 -9.39 8.71 3.06
CA ARG A 67 -9.43 7.51 2.21
C ARG A 67 -8.05 6.92 1.96
N GLU A 68 -8.07 5.69 1.49
CA GLU A 68 -6.88 4.99 1.00
C GLU A 68 -6.86 5.05 -0.52
N ILE A 69 -5.69 5.31 -1.10
CA ILE A 69 -5.47 5.28 -2.54
C ILE A 69 -4.24 4.46 -2.87
N SER A 70 -4.20 3.91 -4.08
CA SER A 70 -3.03 3.20 -4.60
C SER A 70 -2.62 3.78 -5.94
N ILE A 71 -1.32 3.94 -6.14
CA ILE A 71 -0.71 4.24 -7.42
C ILE A 71 0.17 3.07 -7.86
N MET A 72 0.09 2.69 -9.13
CA MET A 72 0.97 1.66 -9.69
C MET A 72 1.79 2.24 -10.82
N TYR A 73 3.09 2.12 -10.66
CA TYR A 73 4.11 2.45 -11.65
C TYR A 73 4.71 1.18 -12.24
N PHE A 74 5.11 1.22 -13.48
CA PHE A 74 5.88 0.16 -14.10
C PHE A 74 7.08 0.71 -14.86
N LYS A 75 8.15 -0.08 -14.89
CA LYS A 75 9.37 0.26 -15.62
C LYS A 75 9.99 -0.99 -16.23
N SER A 76 10.33 -0.91 -17.51
CA SER A 76 11.00 -1.97 -18.25
C SER A 76 12.50 -1.70 -18.38
N PHE A 77 13.26 -2.75 -18.75
CA PHE A 77 14.72 -2.66 -18.95
C PHE A 77 15.14 -1.76 -20.12
N ASP A 78 14.24 -1.52 -21.09
CA ASP A 78 14.46 -0.56 -22.19
C ASP A 78 14.21 0.91 -21.77
N ASN A 79 13.95 1.13 -20.47
CA ASN A 79 13.58 2.40 -19.85
C ASN A 79 12.20 2.94 -20.26
N SER A 80 11.37 2.18 -20.98
CA SER A 80 9.95 2.52 -21.07
C SER A 80 9.30 2.40 -19.70
N ASP A 81 8.46 3.36 -19.35
CA ASP A 81 7.79 3.42 -18.06
C ASP A 81 6.40 4.04 -18.18
N GLY A 82 5.55 3.81 -17.20
CA GLY A 82 4.20 4.36 -17.18
C GLY A 82 3.47 4.10 -15.87
N PHE A 83 2.19 4.47 -15.87
CA PHE A 83 1.31 4.35 -14.71
C PHE A 83 -0.04 3.79 -15.11
N PHE A 84 -0.62 3.01 -14.21
CA PHE A 84 -2.07 2.79 -14.22
C PHE A 84 -2.80 3.98 -13.58
N PRO A 85 -4.08 4.18 -13.89
CA PRO A 85 -4.92 5.14 -13.17
C PRO A 85 -4.91 4.85 -11.67
N ILE A 86 -4.88 5.91 -10.85
CA ILE A 86 -4.93 5.80 -9.39
C ILE A 86 -6.25 5.13 -8.98
N SER A 87 -6.15 4.22 -8.01
CA SER A 87 -7.28 3.49 -7.43
C SER A 87 -7.62 4.02 -6.04
N GLU A 88 -8.90 4.09 -5.70
CA GLU A 88 -9.40 4.34 -4.34
C GLU A 88 -9.84 3.03 -3.71
N ASN A 89 -9.38 2.76 -2.48
CA ASN A 89 -9.52 1.48 -1.82
C ASN A 89 -10.39 1.57 -0.57
N TYR A 90 -11.22 0.56 -0.36
CA TYR A 90 -12.07 0.40 0.80
C TYR A 90 -11.73 -0.90 1.50
N GLN A 91 -11.21 -0.79 2.71
CA GLN A 91 -10.86 -1.92 3.54
C GLN A 91 -12.04 -2.35 4.41
N LYS A 92 -12.11 -3.66 4.69
CA LYS A 92 -13.00 -4.24 5.69
C LYS A 92 -12.20 -5.19 6.55
N GLN A 93 -12.10 -4.91 7.84
CA GLN A 93 -11.30 -5.71 8.78
C GLN A 93 -9.83 -5.90 8.37
N GLY A 94 -9.22 -4.86 7.77
CA GLY A 94 -7.83 -4.90 7.31
C GLY A 94 -7.60 -5.65 5.99
N ILE A 95 -8.66 -6.04 5.29
CA ILE A 95 -8.58 -6.71 3.99
C ILE A 95 -9.25 -5.83 2.95
N LEU A 96 -8.64 -5.69 1.78
CA LEU A 96 -9.22 -4.94 0.67
C LEU A 96 -10.57 -5.58 0.27
N ASN A 97 -11.64 -4.80 0.42
CA ASN A 97 -12.99 -5.23 0.08
C ASN A 97 -13.43 -4.72 -1.29
N LYS A 98 -13.14 -3.45 -1.58
CA LYS A 98 -13.56 -2.80 -2.82
C LYS A 98 -12.52 -1.82 -3.31
N THR A 99 -12.38 -1.71 -4.64
CA THR A 99 -11.56 -0.69 -5.32
C THR A 99 -12.40 0.04 -6.35
N ILE A 100 -12.25 1.36 -6.44
CA ILE A 100 -12.83 2.20 -7.49
C ILE A 100 -11.69 2.82 -8.32
N ALA A 101 -11.78 2.72 -9.64
CA ALA A 101 -10.80 3.28 -10.56
C ALA A 101 -11.46 3.92 -11.80
N PRO A 102 -10.94 5.04 -12.30
CA PRO A 102 -9.93 5.88 -11.66
C PRO A 102 -10.48 6.58 -10.41
N ALA A 103 -9.64 6.77 -9.40
CA ALA A 103 -9.96 7.59 -8.23
C ALA A 103 -10.17 9.04 -8.64
N MET A 104 -11.13 9.71 -8.01
CA MET A 104 -11.27 11.16 -8.16
C MET A 104 -10.23 11.87 -7.28
N ILE A 105 -9.12 12.29 -7.89
CA ILE A 105 -8.04 12.98 -7.20
C ILE A 105 -7.73 14.29 -7.89
N ASP A 106 -7.24 15.29 -7.14
CA ASP A 106 -6.80 16.56 -7.69
C ASP A 106 -5.59 16.35 -8.62
N ASN A 107 -5.58 17.02 -9.76
CA ASN A 107 -4.55 16.88 -10.79
C ASN A 107 -3.14 17.28 -10.30
N ILE A 108 -3.04 18.20 -9.34
CA ILE A 108 -1.76 18.62 -8.77
C ILE A 108 -1.21 17.52 -7.88
N ILE A 109 -2.09 16.94 -7.04
CA ILE A 109 -1.75 15.81 -6.17
C ILE A 109 -1.36 14.60 -7.02
N GLU A 110 -2.13 14.26 -8.05
CA GLU A 110 -1.81 13.14 -8.94
C GLU A 110 -0.42 13.29 -9.59
N LYS A 111 -0.10 14.48 -10.11
CA LYS A 111 1.21 14.75 -10.72
C LYS A 111 2.35 14.60 -9.73
N ASP A 112 2.19 15.09 -8.51
CA ASP A 112 3.18 14.97 -7.44
C ASP A 112 3.40 13.51 -7.05
N LEU A 113 2.32 12.74 -6.92
CA LEU A 113 2.39 11.30 -6.61
C LEU A 113 3.11 10.51 -7.71
N ARG A 114 2.80 10.79 -8.98
CA ARG A 114 3.49 10.15 -10.11
C ARG A 114 4.99 10.45 -10.09
N LEU A 115 5.37 11.71 -9.84
CA LEU A 115 6.77 12.11 -9.76
C LEU A 115 7.48 11.37 -8.60
N LYS A 116 6.93 11.42 -7.40
CA LYS A 116 7.51 10.77 -6.22
C LYS A 116 7.61 9.25 -6.35
N THR A 117 6.59 8.61 -6.94
CA THR A 117 6.62 7.16 -7.18
C THR A 117 7.69 6.77 -8.20
N LYS A 118 7.87 7.59 -9.25
CA LYS A 118 8.93 7.39 -10.23
C LYS A 118 10.32 7.57 -9.61
N GLU A 119 10.52 8.60 -8.78
CA GLU A 119 11.76 8.81 -8.02
C GLU A 119 12.05 7.65 -7.07
N LEU A 120 11.04 7.17 -6.35
CA LEU A 120 11.16 6.00 -5.48
C LEU A 120 11.64 4.77 -6.25
N SER A 121 10.99 4.45 -7.37
CA SER A 121 11.39 3.34 -8.24
C SER A 121 12.82 3.48 -8.75
N HIS A 122 13.21 4.69 -9.14
CA HIS A 122 14.57 4.98 -9.60
C HIS A 122 15.60 4.79 -8.49
N ASN A 123 15.34 5.29 -7.29
CA ASN A 123 16.24 5.17 -6.14
C ASN A 123 16.39 3.72 -5.66
N LEU A 124 15.33 2.90 -5.83
CA LEU A 124 15.37 1.46 -5.58
C LEU A 124 16.01 0.65 -6.73
N ASN A 125 16.36 1.29 -7.85
CA ASN A 125 16.78 0.62 -9.09
C ASN A 125 15.82 -0.51 -9.49
N PHE A 126 14.51 -0.24 -9.36
CA PHE A 126 13.46 -1.23 -9.53
C PHE A 126 12.99 -1.32 -11.00
N TYR A 127 12.74 -2.55 -11.45
CA TYR A 127 12.13 -2.88 -12.73
C TYR A 127 10.96 -3.84 -12.52
N GLY A 128 9.88 -3.69 -13.27
CA GLY A 128 8.65 -4.45 -13.10
C GLY A 128 7.48 -3.55 -12.75
N VAL A 129 6.52 -4.04 -11.97
CA VAL A 129 5.37 -3.29 -11.47
C VAL A 129 5.53 -3.00 -9.99
N LEU A 130 5.34 -1.74 -9.59
CA LEU A 130 5.48 -1.24 -8.23
C LEU A 130 4.16 -0.57 -7.82
N ALA A 131 3.44 -1.18 -6.90
CA ALA A 131 2.28 -0.56 -6.27
C ALA A 131 2.73 0.19 -4.99
N VAL A 132 2.17 1.38 -4.78
CA VAL A 132 2.37 2.18 -3.57
C VAL A 132 1.01 2.50 -2.99
N GLU A 133 0.79 2.12 -1.75
CA GLU A 133 -0.40 2.46 -0.97
C GLU A 133 -0.18 3.71 -0.14
N LEU A 134 -1.21 4.55 -0.09
CA LEU A 134 -1.14 5.90 0.44
C LEU A 134 -2.43 6.23 1.20
N PHE A 135 -2.33 7.02 2.25
CA PHE A 135 -3.46 7.62 2.95
C PHE A 135 -3.61 9.09 2.54
N GLU A 136 -4.80 9.47 2.08
CA GLU A 136 -5.17 10.88 1.94
C GLU A 136 -5.80 11.36 3.25
N LEU A 137 -5.20 12.35 3.88
CA LEU A 137 -5.71 12.96 5.11
C LEU A 137 -6.80 14.00 4.80
N SER A 138 -7.52 14.43 5.83
CA SER A 138 -8.62 15.41 5.70
C SER A 138 -8.15 16.80 5.23
N ASP A 139 -6.88 17.14 5.46
CA ASP A 139 -6.24 18.38 4.99
C ASP A 139 -5.71 18.28 3.56
N GLY A 140 -5.87 17.13 2.90
CA GLY A 140 -5.39 16.86 1.54
C GLY A 140 -3.93 16.41 1.47
N SER A 141 -3.21 16.32 2.59
CA SER A 141 -1.87 15.74 2.61
C SER A 141 -1.91 14.23 2.36
N ILE A 142 -0.82 13.72 1.77
CA ILE A 142 -0.70 12.30 1.44
C ILE A 142 0.42 11.69 2.29
N LEU A 143 0.10 10.60 2.95
CA LEU A 143 1.05 9.81 3.71
C LEU A 143 1.29 8.45 3.04
N PHE A 144 2.55 8.03 3.06
CA PHE A 144 2.96 6.70 2.62
C PHE A 144 2.47 5.64 3.62
N ASN A 145 1.94 4.53 3.09
CA ASN A 145 1.58 3.35 3.87
C ASN A 145 2.55 2.19 3.60
N GLU A 146 2.49 1.63 2.38
CA GLU A 146 3.36 0.51 2.02
C GLU A 146 3.71 0.48 0.53
N ILE A 147 4.71 -0.33 0.17
CA ILE A 147 5.03 -0.66 -1.22
C ILE A 147 4.90 -2.17 -1.44
N ALA A 148 4.45 -2.50 -2.65
CA ALA A 148 4.42 -3.87 -3.13
C ALA A 148 5.12 -3.94 -4.49
N PRO A 149 6.36 -4.50 -4.57
CA PRO A 149 7.11 -4.66 -5.81
C PRO A 149 6.60 -5.88 -6.60
N ARG A 150 5.31 -5.94 -6.86
CA ARG A 150 4.58 -7.05 -7.48
C ARG A 150 3.18 -6.59 -7.89
N PRO A 151 2.42 -7.39 -8.68
CA PRO A 151 1.00 -7.18 -8.86
C PRO A 151 0.28 -7.04 -7.52
N HIS A 152 -0.69 -6.15 -7.46
CA HIS A 152 -1.39 -5.80 -6.23
C HIS A 152 -2.90 -5.93 -6.39
N ASN A 153 -3.58 -6.32 -5.33
CA ASN A 153 -5.03 -6.55 -5.32
C ASN A 153 -5.81 -5.30 -5.77
N SER A 154 -5.39 -4.12 -5.36
CA SER A 154 -6.04 -2.85 -5.76
C SER A 154 -5.97 -2.53 -7.27
N PHE A 155 -5.26 -3.35 -8.07
CA PHE A 155 -5.16 -3.22 -9.53
C PHE A 155 -5.68 -4.44 -10.29
N HIS A 156 -6.39 -5.38 -9.66
CA HIS A 156 -6.98 -6.51 -10.38
C HIS A 156 -8.06 -6.05 -11.38
N TRP A 157 -8.70 -4.92 -11.17
CA TRP A 157 -9.65 -4.31 -12.12
C TRP A 157 -9.04 -4.05 -13.51
N THR A 158 -7.71 -3.95 -13.61
CA THR A 158 -7.00 -3.73 -14.87
C THR A 158 -7.15 -4.88 -15.85
N MET A 159 -7.50 -6.08 -15.40
CA MET A 159 -7.74 -7.24 -16.25
C MET A 159 -8.90 -7.02 -17.23
N ASP A 160 -9.91 -6.27 -16.82
CA ASP A 160 -11.09 -5.96 -17.61
C ASP A 160 -11.12 -4.49 -18.08
N GLY A 161 -10.45 -3.61 -17.34
CA GLY A 161 -10.51 -2.16 -17.51
C GLY A 161 -9.43 -1.55 -18.39
N CYS A 162 -8.38 -2.27 -18.73
CA CYS A 162 -7.26 -1.76 -19.51
C CYS A 162 -6.92 -2.69 -20.68
N ASP A 163 -6.25 -2.15 -21.69
CA ASP A 163 -5.75 -2.92 -22.84
C ASP A 163 -4.64 -3.90 -22.46
N ASN A 164 -3.85 -3.57 -21.43
CA ASN A 164 -2.88 -4.43 -20.79
C ASN A 164 -3.08 -4.37 -19.27
N SER A 165 -3.28 -5.54 -18.65
CA SER A 165 -3.42 -5.65 -17.21
C SER A 165 -2.08 -5.46 -16.49
N GLN A 166 -2.11 -5.31 -15.17
CA GLN A 166 -0.90 -5.31 -14.36
C GLN A 166 -0.06 -6.59 -14.54
N PHE A 167 -0.70 -7.71 -14.85
CA PHE A 167 -0.02 -9.00 -15.09
C PHE A 167 0.66 -9.02 -16.46
N ASP A 168 -0.01 -8.50 -17.51
CA ASP A 168 0.58 -8.37 -18.83
C ASP A 168 1.81 -7.47 -18.80
N ILE A 169 1.70 -6.32 -18.12
CA ILE A 169 2.80 -5.38 -17.95
C ILE A 169 3.95 -6.03 -17.19
N LEU A 170 3.68 -6.75 -16.08
CA LEU A 170 4.72 -7.46 -15.34
C LEU A 170 5.47 -8.44 -16.25
N ILE A 171 4.75 -9.31 -16.95
CA ILE A 171 5.38 -10.31 -17.83
C ILE A 171 6.21 -9.63 -18.92
N ARG A 172 5.69 -8.57 -19.54
CA ARG A 172 6.43 -7.82 -20.55
C ARG A 172 7.72 -7.23 -19.99
N THR A 173 7.65 -6.59 -18.82
CA THR A 173 8.81 -5.96 -18.18
C THR A 173 9.89 -6.97 -17.81
N ILE A 174 9.55 -8.10 -17.20
CA ILE A 174 10.54 -9.11 -16.77
C ILE A 174 11.10 -9.93 -17.96
N CYS A 175 10.34 -10.05 -19.04
CA CYS A 175 10.79 -10.74 -20.26
C CYS A 175 11.50 -9.81 -21.25
N GLY A 176 11.67 -8.52 -20.93
CA GLY A 176 12.28 -7.53 -21.82
C GLY A 176 11.47 -7.28 -23.09
N LEU A 177 10.14 -7.51 -23.04
CA LEU A 177 9.24 -7.21 -24.14
C LEU A 177 8.87 -5.72 -24.13
N PRO A 178 8.60 -5.12 -25.30
CA PRO A 178 8.18 -3.72 -25.37
C PRO A 178 6.94 -3.46 -24.52
N VAL A 179 7.00 -2.41 -23.71
CA VAL A 179 5.86 -1.89 -22.93
C VAL A 179 5.43 -0.57 -23.55
N LYS A 180 4.13 -0.41 -23.76
CA LYS A 180 3.52 0.83 -24.24
C LYS A 180 2.74 1.47 -23.09
N ASP A 181 2.32 2.73 -23.31
CA ASP A 181 1.34 3.36 -22.42
C ASP A 181 0.09 2.47 -22.31
N VAL A 182 -0.41 2.35 -21.10
CA VAL A 182 -1.60 1.56 -20.83
C VAL A 182 -2.84 2.43 -21.05
N GLU A 183 -3.71 1.97 -21.95
CA GLU A 183 -5.01 2.61 -22.21
C GLU A 183 -6.08 1.95 -21.35
N CYS A 184 -6.63 2.71 -20.40
CA CYS A 184 -7.73 2.28 -19.56
C CYS A 184 -8.96 3.13 -19.85
N SER A 185 -10.11 2.50 -19.98
CA SER A 185 -11.36 3.18 -20.34
C SER A 185 -12.45 3.01 -19.28
N GLY A 186 -13.29 4.03 -19.13
CA GLY A 186 -14.46 3.96 -18.26
C GLY A 186 -14.15 4.13 -16.77
N LYS A 187 -15.14 3.73 -15.97
CA LYS A 187 -15.05 3.67 -14.50
C LYS A 187 -15.30 2.25 -14.05
N TRP A 188 -14.50 1.80 -13.13
CA TRP A 188 -14.48 0.41 -12.67
C TRP A 188 -14.68 0.34 -11.17
N GLU A 189 -15.45 -0.62 -10.75
CA GLU A 189 -15.56 -1.05 -9.37
C GLU A 189 -15.18 -2.54 -9.32
N MET A 190 -14.18 -2.85 -8.52
CA MET A 190 -13.78 -4.21 -8.22
C MET A 190 -14.21 -4.54 -6.80
N THR A 191 -14.81 -5.69 -6.60
CA THR A 191 -15.15 -6.21 -5.26
C THR A 191 -14.46 -7.55 -5.04
N ASN A 192 -13.73 -7.68 -3.94
CA ASN A 192 -13.16 -8.95 -3.52
C ASN A 192 -14.24 -9.82 -2.90
N ILE A 193 -14.44 -11.00 -3.46
CA ILE A 193 -15.29 -12.04 -2.88
C ILE A 193 -14.36 -12.98 -2.11
N ILE A 194 -14.35 -12.82 -0.79
CA ILE A 194 -13.53 -13.64 0.11
C ILE A 194 -14.48 -14.69 0.69
N GLY A 195 -14.11 -15.96 0.55
CA GLY A 195 -14.86 -17.06 1.16
C GLY A 195 -14.86 -16.99 2.69
N ASP A 196 -15.80 -17.69 3.31
CA ASP A 196 -15.93 -17.84 4.77
C ASP A 196 -14.77 -18.64 5.38
#